data_168ef3bff390fb38a794013560fd4de7
#
_entry.id   168ef3bff390fb38a794013560fd4de7
#
_cell.length_a   1.000
_cell.length_b   1.000
_cell.length_c   1.000
_cell.angle_alpha   90.00
_cell.angle_beta   90.00
_cell.angle_gamma   90.00
#
_symmetry.space_group_name_H-M   'P 1'
#
loop_
_entity.id
_entity.type
_entity.pdbx_description
1 polymer ?
#
loop_
_entity_poly.entity_id
_entity_poly.type
_entity_poly.pdbx_seq_one_letter_code
_entity_poly.pdbx_strand_id
1 'polypeptide(L)'
;IKDRKGCNPDRFREKITDDMTDDAFLYQVRSYLASFGIIGHISFQNKKAGQKGFLLRVMDHQLYVEKAHADTGLQAGDQILGLDGSDLEQVASLHKDYFISKTPERHYREWADLVSQSKRVTLLREGVEKTIEVAPSREPIQDQIFWKRLDDEILYLCLDNFMDEGAISRLYQECLPMMTEVKFLLIDVRQNGGG
;
A
#
# COMPACT_ATOMS: atom_id res chain seq x y z
N ILE A 1 4.54 26.75 1.27
CA ILE A 1 5.27 25.52 1.70
C ILE A 1 6.37 25.89 2.68
N LYS A 2 7.12 27.00 2.47
CA LYS A 2 8.23 27.43 3.33
C LYS A 2 7.89 27.63 4.82
N ASP A 3 6.62 27.93 5.12
CA ASP A 3 6.15 28.26 6.48
C ASP A 3 5.55 27.09 7.25
N ARG A 4 5.60 25.87 6.70
CA ARG A 4 5.07 24.69 7.41
C ARG A 4 6.10 24.14 8.40
N LYS A 5 5.69 24.03 9.67
CA LYS A 5 6.48 23.36 10.72
C LYS A 5 6.81 21.94 10.27
N GLY A 6 8.07 21.54 10.43
CA GLY A 6 8.56 20.21 10.11
C GLY A 6 9.38 20.13 8.82
N CYS A 7 9.41 21.17 8.01
CA CYS A 7 10.13 21.19 6.72
C CYS A 7 11.60 21.63 6.84
N ASN A 8 12.24 21.53 8.01
CA ASN A 8 13.67 21.81 8.12
C ASN A 8 14.46 20.65 7.49
N PRO A 9 15.17 20.88 6.36
CA PRO A 9 15.93 19.83 5.68
C PRO A 9 17.17 19.37 6.44
N ASP A 10 17.72 20.21 7.34
CA ASP A 10 19.02 19.94 7.96
C ASP A 10 18.98 18.67 8.82
N ARG A 11 17.93 18.45 9.60
CA ARG A 11 17.78 17.22 10.41
C ARG A 11 17.74 15.91 9.58
N PHE A 12 17.42 16.01 8.29
CA PHE A 12 17.45 14.87 7.36
C PHE A 12 18.78 14.80 6.63
N ARG A 13 19.37 15.96 6.27
CA ARG A 13 20.67 16.06 5.60
C ARG A 13 21.79 15.50 6.48
N GLU A 14 21.75 15.76 7.79
CA GLU A 14 22.73 15.24 8.76
C GLU A 14 22.79 13.71 8.84
N LYS A 15 21.70 13.04 8.40
CA LYS A 15 21.61 11.58 8.35
C LYS A 15 22.09 10.96 7.04
N ILE A 16 22.45 11.80 6.05
CA ILE A 16 22.91 11.34 4.75
C ILE A 16 24.43 11.28 4.78
N THR A 17 24.98 10.09 4.47
CA THR A 17 26.42 9.83 4.42
C THR A 17 26.81 9.29 3.04
N ASP A 18 28.07 9.44 2.66
CA ASP A 18 28.56 9.04 1.34
C ASP A 18 28.55 7.52 1.12
N ASP A 19 28.55 6.73 2.20
CA ASP A 19 28.48 5.27 2.21
C ASP A 19 27.07 4.70 2.34
N MET A 20 26.07 5.58 2.35
CA MET A 20 24.66 5.19 2.46
C MET A 20 24.21 4.39 1.24
N THR A 21 23.43 3.34 1.47
CA THR A 21 22.77 2.61 0.37
C THR A 21 21.67 3.44 -0.29
N ASP A 22 21.33 3.13 -1.55
CA ASP A 22 20.21 3.78 -2.27
C ASP A 22 18.90 3.69 -1.48
N ASP A 23 18.63 2.56 -0.84
CA ASP A 23 17.41 2.35 -0.05
C ASP A 23 17.39 3.20 1.23
N ALA A 24 18.52 3.31 1.92
CA ALA A 24 18.65 4.17 3.07
C ALA A 24 18.50 5.66 2.70
N PHE A 25 19.08 6.07 1.57
CA PHE A 25 18.91 7.41 1.03
C PHE A 25 17.45 7.69 0.68
N LEU A 26 16.80 6.77 -0.04
CA LEU A 26 15.39 6.85 -0.40
C LEU A 26 14.50 6.99 0.83
N TYR A 27 14.80 6.24 1.89
CA TYR A 27 14.09 6.32 3.17
C TYR A 27 14.21 7.74 3.77
N GLN A 28 15.43 8.33 3.81
CA GLN A 28 15.62 9.69 4.36
C GLN A 28 14.88 10.75 3.53
N VAL A 29 14.92 10.65 2.20
CA VAL A 29 14.17 11.57 1.32
C VAL A 29 12.67 11.44 1.55
N ARG A 30 12.13 10.23 1.64
CA ARG A 30 10.70 10.00 1.91
C ARG A 30 10.29 10.51 3.29
N SER A 31 11.09 10.29 4.32
CA SER A 31 10.86 10.82 5.66
C SER A 31 10.84 12.36 5.67
N TYR A 32 11.75 12.99 4.90
CA TYR A 32 11.71 14.44 4.71
C TYR A 32 10.42 14.89 4.03
N LEU A 33 10.01 14.25 2.94
CA LEU A 33 8.77 14.58 2.25
C LEU A 33 7.54 14.33 3.15
N ALA A 34 7.55 13.26 3.94
CA ALA A 34 6.50 12.98 4.92
C ALA A 34 6.33 14.12 5.94
N SER A 35 7.44 14.79 6.32
CA SER A 35 7.40 15.92 7.26
C SER A 35 6.56 17.11 6.80
N PHE A 36 6.26 17.22 5.50
CA PHE A 36 5.35 18.24 4.96
C PHE A 36 3.88 17.95 5.27
N GLY A 37 3.52 16.72 5.60
CA GLY A 37 2.15 16.31 5.87
C GLY A 37 1.21 16.43 4.67
N ILE A 38 1.75 16.35 3.45
CA ILE A 38 0.98 16.43 2.20
C ILE A 38 0.83 15.03 1.64
N ILE A 39 -0.37 14.47 1.80
CA ILE A 39 -0.68 13.09 1.38
C ILE A 39 -0.96 13.06 -0.12
N GLY A 40 -0.27 12.16 -0.84
CA GLY A 40 -0.59 11.82 -2.23
C GLY A 40 -0.09 12.81 -3.30
N HIS A 41 0.42 13.99 -2.92
CA HIS A 41 0.85 15.02 -3.88
C HIS A 41 2.36 15.24 -3.95
N ILE A 42 3.11 14.68 -3.01
CA ILE A 42 4.57 14.74 -3.00
C ILE A 42 5.08 13.34 -2.79
N SER A 43 5.85 12.83 -3.75
CA SER A 43 6.47 11.50 -3.65
C SER A 43 7.86 11.52 -4.25
N PHE A 44 8.70 10.61 -3.78
CA PHE A 44 9.98 10.29 -4.36
C PHE A 44 10.07 8.77 -4.54
N GLN A 45 10.35 8.34 -5.76
CA GLN A 45 10.37 6.93 -6.11
C GLN A 45 11.69 6.57 -6.79
N ASN A 46 12.25 5.44 -6.43
CA ASN A 46 13.32 4.84 -7.18
C ASN A 46 12.74 4.11 -8.39
N LYS A 47 13.02 4.60 -9.60
CA LYS A 47 12.56 3.96 -10.86
C LYS A 47 13.10 2.54 -11.06
N LYS A 48 14.18 2.19 -10.35
CA LYS A 48 14.81 0.87 -10.38
C LYS A 48 14.28 -0.06 -9.29
N ALA A 49 13.51 0.45 -8.32
CA ALA A 49 12.91 -0.41 -7.30
C ALA A 49 11.96 -1.40 -7.98
N GLY A 50 12.18 -2.69 -7.75
CA GLY A 50 11.30 -3.75 -8.23
C GLY A 50 9.88 -3.58 -7.71
N GLN A 51 8.96 -4.22 -8.37
CA GLN A 51 7.57 -4.31 -7.90
C GLN A 51 7.55 -5.14 -6.61
N LYS A 52 6.69 -4.77 -5.67
CA LYS A 52 6.61 -5.51 -4.40
C LYS A 52 5.87 -6.84 -4.54
N GLY A 53 4.92 -6.90 -5.48
CA GLY A 53 4.11 -8.09 -5.74
C GLY A 53 3.10 -8.40 -4.65
N PHE A 54 2.82 -7.45 -3.77
CA PHE A 54 1.77 -7.55 -2.75
C PHE A 54 1.17 -6.19 -2.43
N LEU A 55 -0.07 -6.22 -1.95
CA LEU A 55 -0.80 -5.08 -1.41
C LEU A 55 -1.18 -5.36 0.04
N LEU A 56 -1.03 -4.34 0.88
CA LEU A 56 -1.38 -4.39 2.28
C LEU A 56 -2.58 -3.50 2.58
N ARG A 57 -3.28 -3.84 3.65
CA ARG A 57 -4.38 -3.06 4.20
C ARG A 57 -4.24 -2.97 5.71
N VAL A 58 -4.46 -1.78 6.24
CA VAL A 58 -4.65 -1.58 7.68
C VAL A 58 -6.16 -1.57 7.96
N MET A 59 -6.60 -2.39 8.87
CA MET A 59 -8.00 -2.51 9.29
C MET A 59 -8.04 -2.80 10.78
N ASP A 60 -8.80 -2.02 11.55
CA ASP A 60 -8.90 -2.13 13.01
C ASP A 60 -7.51 -2.15 13.70
N HIS A 61 -6.61 -1.25 13.27
CA HIS A 61 -5.23 -1.15 13.73
C HIS A 61 -4.35 -2.39 13.45
N GLN A 62 -4.82 -3.33 12.64
CA GLN A 62 -4.09 -4.54 12.26
C GLN A 62 -3.67 -4.45 10.79
N LEU A 63 -2.55 -5.08 10.45
CA LEU A 63 -1.98 -5.06 9.12
C LEU A 63 -2.21 -6.40 8.42
N TYR A 64 -2.92 -6.37 7.29
CA TYR A 64 -3.26 -7.56 6.51
C TYR A 64 -2.68 -7.51 5.11
N VAL A 65 -2.38 -8.68 4.58
CA VAL A 65 -2.10 -8.87 3.15
C VAL A 65 -3.44 -8.94 2.40
N GLU A 66 -3.68 -7.99 1.51
CA GLU A 66 -4.92 -7.96 0.71
C GLU A 66 -4.78 -8.79 -0.58
N LYS A 67 -3.64 -8.61 -1.27
CA LYS A 67 -3.28 -9.38 -2.48
C LYS A 67 -1.78 -9.68 -2.42
N ALA A 68 -1.37 -10.84 -2.93
CA ALA A 68 0.04 -11.16 -3.09
C ALA A 68 0.26 -12.16 -4.22
N HIS A 69 1.37 -12.01 -4.94
CA HIS A 69 1.87 -13.05 -5.84
C HIS A 69 2.51 -14.18 -5.04
N ALA A 70 2.40 -15.40 -5.52
CA ALA A 70 2.86 -16.59 -4.82
C ALA A 70 4.39 -16.59 -4.55
N ASP A 71 5.17 -15.95 -5.41
CA ASP A 71 6.62 -15.84 -5.31
C ASP A 71 7.08 -14.94 -4.15
N THR A 72 6.20 -14.11 -3.59
CA THR A 72 6.51 -13.28 -2.42
C THR A 72 6.56 -14.05 -1.10
N GLY A 73 5.97 -15.24 -1.04
CA GLY A 73 5.76 -16.02 0.18
C GLY A 73 4.57 -15.56 1.02
N LEU A 74 3.99 -14.38 0.73
CA LEU A 74 2.79 -13.88 1.36
C LEU A 74 1.53 -14.46 0.70
N GLN A 75 0.42 -14.46 1.44
CA GLN A 75 -0.90 -14.88 0.95
C GLN A 75 -1.96 -13.87 1.38
N ALA A 76 -2.99 -13.68 0.56
CA ALA A 76 -4.14 -12.87 0.93
C ALA A 76 -4.78 -13.41 2.21
N GLY A 77 -5.05 -12.54 3.17
CA GLY A 77 -5.57 -12.88 4.49
C GLY A 77 -4.50 -13.08 5.57
N ASP A 78 -3.21 -13.13 5.24
CA ASP A 78 -2.15 -13.11 6.26
C ASP A 78 -2.26 -11.85 7.10
N GLN A 79 -2.26 -11.98 8.42
CA GLN A 79 -2.12 -10.86 9.33
C GLN A 79 -0.65 -10.69 9.69
N ILE A 80 -0.06 -9.56 9.36
CA ILE A 80 1.33 -9.26 9.72
C ILE A 80 1.38 -8.84 11.19
N LEU A 81 2.24 -9.48 11.96
CA LEU A 81 2.41 -9.26 13.41
C LEU A 81 3.69 -8.49 13.74
N GLY A 82 4.73 -8.63 12.90
CA GLY A 82 6.02 -7.99 13.18
C GLY A 82 7.00 -8.14 12.03
N LEU A 83 8.08 -7.34 12.10
CA LEU A 83 9.16 -7.26 11.13
C LEU A 83 10.50 -7.40 11.85
N ASP A 84 11.36 -8.28 11.36
CA ASP A 84 12.73 -8.51 11.85
C ASP A 84 12.83 -8.73 13.38
N GLY A 85 11.81 -9.34 13.98
CA GLY A 85 11.74 -9.66 15.41
C GLY A 85 11.15 -8.56 16.29
N SER A 86 10.72 -7.44 15.70
CA SER A 86 9.97 -6.37 16.38
C SER A 86 8.49 -6.46 16.06
N ASP A 87 7.61 -6.17 17.02
CA ASP A 87 6.19 -6.01 16.76
C ASP A 87 5.90 -4.73 15.97
N LEU A 88 4.68 -4.61 15.41
CA LEU A 88 4.30 -3.48 14.57
C LEU A 88 4.30 -2.14 15.33
N GLU A 89 4.03 -2.13 16.63
CA GLU A 89 4.06 -0.90 17.45
C GLU A 89 5.49 -0.39 17.60
N GLN A 90 6.44 -1.27 17.87
CA GLN A 90 7.87 -0.96 17.93
C GLN A 90 8.37 -0.46 16.58
N VAL A 91 8.00 -1.13 15.49
CA VAL A 91 8.34 -0.71 14.12
C VAL A 91 7.75 0.67 13.81
N ALA A 92 6.47 0.90 14.10
CA ALA A 92 5.82 2.19 13.90
C ALA A 92 6.48 3.32 14.70
N SER A 93 6.86 3.04 15.94
CA SER A 93 7.57 3.99 16.81
C SER A 93 8.95 4.36 16.24
N LEU A 94 9.72 3.35 15.78
CA LEU A 94 11.02 3.54 15.16
C LEU A 94 10.94 4.38 13.87
N HIS A 95 9.90 4.14 13.07
CA HIS A 95 9.70 4.76 11.76
C HIS A 95 8.66 5.88 11.77
N LYS A 96 8.35 6.47 12.92
CA LYS A 96 7.29 7.49 13.07
C LYS A 96 7.39 8.68 12.09
N ASP A 97 8.61 9.08 11.72
CA ASP A 97 8.86 10.17 10.78
C ASP A 97 8.59 9.75 9.31
N TYR A 98 8.37 8.46 9.04
CA TYR A 98 8.10 7.92 7.72
C TYR A 98 6.60 7.90 7.37
N PHE A 99 5.74 7.76 8.37
CA PHE A 99 4.30 7.74 8.19
C PHE A 99 3.74 9.14 7.97
N ILE A 100 3.14 9.38 6.80
CA ILE A 100 2.66 10.72 6.39
C ILE A 100 1.30 11.05 6.99
N SER A 101 0.39 10.08 6.99
CA SER A 101 -0.99 10.26 7.44
C SER A 101 -1.10 10.20 8.95
N LYS A 102 -2.07 10.96 9.50
CA LYS A 102 -2.49 10.78 10.90
C LYS A 102 -3.51 9.63 11.04
N THR A 103 -3.99 9.10 9.92
CA THR A 103 -4.99 8.03 9.86
C THR A 103 -4.26 6.72 9.59
N PRO A 104 -4.17 5.78 10.56
CA PRO A 104 -3.42 4.52 10.41
C PRO A 104 -3.81 3.70 9.18
N GLU A 105 -5.10 3.71 8.81
CA GLU A 105 -5.63 2.98 7.66
C GLU A 105 -5.01 3.44 6.33
N ARG A 106 -4.41 4.62 6.30
CA ARG A 106 -3.72 5.16 5.12
C ARG A 106 -2.23 4.81 5.06
N HIS A 107 -1.69 4.13 6.06
CA HIS A 107 -0.27 3.76 6.13
C HIS A 107 0.09 2.50 5.33
N TYR A 108 -0.83 1.94 4.56
CA TYR A 108 -0.62 0.68 3.83
C TYR A 108 0.57 0.72 2.85
N ARG A 109 0.88 1.88 2.29
CA ARG A 109 2.03 2.06 1.37
C ARG A 109 3.35 2.08 2.13
N GLU A 110 3.41 2.83 3.22
CA GLU A 110 4.57 2.89 4.09
C GLU A 110 4.86 1.52 4.71
N TRP A 111 3.82 0.82 5.17
CA TRP A 111 3.95 -0.56 5.64
C TRP A 111 4.46 -1.50 4.54
N ALA A 112 3.96 -1.38 3.30
CA ALA A 112 4.44 -2.20 2.19
C ALA A 112 5.92 -1.93 1.87
N ASP A 113 6.39 -0.69 2.01
CA ASP A 113 7.82 -0.36 1.89
C ASP A 113 8.64 -1.04 2.99
N LEU A 114 8.20 -0.95 4.26
CA LEU A 114 8.91 -1.56 5.40
C LEU A 114 8.93 -3.10 5.30
N VAL A 115 7.80 -3.72 4.95
CA VAL A 115 7.73 -5.18 4.73
C VAL A 115 8.67 -5.61 3.61
N SER A 116 8.73 -4.85 2.51
CA SER A 116 9.62 -5.21 1.38
C SER A 116 11.10 -5.07 1.68
N GLN A 117 11.47 -4.29 2.69
CA GLN A 117 12.86 -4.07 3.13
C GLN A 117 13.27 -4.97 4.30
N SER A 118 12.32 -5.59 4.97
CA SER A 118 12.60 -6.49 6.08
C SER A 118 13.10 -7.84 5.59
N LYS A 119 13.97 -8.48 6.38
CA LYS A 119 14.49 -9.81 6.09
C LYS A 119 13.49 -10.90 6.47
N ARG A 120 12.75 -10.68 7.56
CA ARG A 120 11.79 -11.65 8.12
C ARG A 120 10.50 -10.96 8.52
N VAL A 121 9.40 -11.58 8.14
CA VAL A 121 8.06 -11.13 8.51
C VAL A 121 7.41 -12.19 9.37
N THR A 122 6.99 -11.79 10.56
CA THR A 122 6.15 -12.64 11.44
C THR A 122 4.69 -12.35 11.13
N LEU A 123 3.92 -13.37 10.84
CA LEU A 123 2.53 -13.28 10.45
C LEU A 123 1.68 -14.39 11.05
N LEU A 124 0.38 -14.16 11.11
CA LEU A 124 -0.63 -15.15 11.43
C LEU A 124 -1.32 -15.60 10.13
N ARG A 125 -1.23 -16.88 9.79
CA ARG A 125 -1.86 -17.51 8.63
C ARG A 125 -2.75 -18.64 9.10
N GLU A 126 -4.07 -18.55 8.86
CA GLU A 126 -5.04 -19.57 9.28
C GLU A 126 -4.96 -19.90 10.78
N GLY A 127 -4.73 -18.88 11.61
CA GLY A 127 -4.60 -19.03 13.06
C GLY A 127 -3.25 -19.56 13.54
N VAL A 128 -2.29 -19.80 12.65
CA VAL A 128 -0.94 -20.28 12.98
C VAL A 128 0.08 -19.18 12.76
N GLU A 129 0.86 -18.87 13.80
CA GLU A 129 1.97 -17.90 13.69
C GLU A 129 3.12 -18.53 12.90
N LYS A 130 3.66 -17.76 11.95
CA LYS A 130 4.79 -18.15 11.09
C LYS A 130 5.74 -16.99 10.92
N THR A 131 7.01 -17.30 10.73
CA THR A 131 8.00 -16.33 10.27
C THR A 131 8.50 -16.74 8.89
N ILE A 132 8.42 -15.83 7.94
CA ILE A 132 8.82 -16.05 6.55
C ILE A 132 9.80 -14.98 6.07
N GLU A 133 10.54 -15.29 5.04
CA GLU A 133 11.27 -14.30 4.23
C GLU A 133 10.36 -13.83 3.11
N VAL A 134 10.27 -12.50 2.91
CA VAL A 134 9.48 -11.93 1.82
C VAL A 134 10.41 -11.65 0.64
N ALA A 135 10.12 -12.27 -0.48
CA ALA A 135 10.85 -12.02 -1.72
C ALA A 135 10.17 -10.93 -2.55
N PRO A 136 10.94 -10.05 -3.23
CA PRO A 136 10.36 -9.13 -4.19
C PRO A 136 9.83 -9.91 -5.39
N SER A 137 8.59 -9.64 -5.79
CA SER A 137 8.02 -10.21 -7.01
C SER A 137 8.56 -9.51 -8.24
N ARG A 138 8.63 -10.24 -9.36
CA ARG A 138 8.96 -9.67 -10.68
C ARG A 138 7.75 -9.05 -11.37
N GLU A 139 6.54 -9.35 -10.88
CA GLU A 139 5.29 -8.89 -11.47
C GLU A 139 4.59 -7.88 -10.55
N PRO A 140 4.05 -6.78 -11.11
CA PRO A 140 3.24 -5.85 -10.34
C PRO A 140 1.88 -6.48 -10.03
N ILE A 141 1.29 -6.12 -8.89
CA ILE A 141 -0.15 -6.29 -8.71
C ILE A 141 -0.82 -5.28 -9.65
N GLN A 142 -1.56 -5.79 -10.62
CA GLN A 142 -2.26 -4.94 -11.58
C GLN A 142 -3.54 -4.38 -10.97
N ASP A 143 -3.79 -3.11 -11.26
CA ASP A 143 -5.08 -2.49 -11.00
C ASP A 143 -6.16 -3.21 -11.80
N GLN A 144 -7.35 -3.29 -11.21
CA GLN A 144 -8.47 -3.98 -11.82
C GLN A 144 -9.67 -3.05 -11.93
N ILE A 145 -10.32 -3.09 -13.09
CA ILE A 145 -11.64 -2.52 -13.31
C ILE A 145 -12.52 -3.64 -13.81
N PHE A 146 -13.44 -4.09 -12.97
CA PHE A 146 -14.37 -5.16 -13.32
C PHE A 146 -15.66 -5.03 -12.53
N TRP A 147 -16.69 -5.74 -13.00
CA TRP A 147 -17.97 -5.85 -12.32
C TRP A 147 -18.49 -7.27 -12.37
N LYS A 148 -19.30 -7.62 -11.40
CA LYS A 148 -19.97 -8.91 -11.31
C LYS A 148 -21.24 -8.81 -10.48
N ARG A 149 -22.26 -9.61 -10.83
CA ARG A 149 -23.38 -9.83 -9.92
C ARG A 149 -22.91 -10.70 -8.74
N LEU A 150 -23.24 -10.30 -7.53
CA LEU A 150 -23.05 -11.13 -6.34
C LEU A 150 -24.29 -12.04 -6.16
N ASP A 151 -25.47 -11.52 -6.48
CA ASP A 151 -26.75 -12.20 -6.57
C ASP A 151 -27.67 -11.42 -7.53
N ASP A 152 -28.96 -11.76 -7.53
CA ASP A 152 -29.96 -11.13 -8.43
C ASP A 152 -30.22 -9.65 -8.09
N GLU A 153 -29.90 -9.22 -6.88
CA GLU A 153 -30.18 -7.86 -6.39
C GLU A 153 -28.95 -6.98 -6.26
N ILE A 154 -27.75 -7.55 -6.26
CA ILE A 154 -26.51 -6.83 -5.94
C ILE A 154 -25.53 -6.90 -7.10
N LEU A 155 -25.12 -5.74 -7.60
CA LEU A 155 -24.00 -5.59 -8.52
C LEU A 155 -22.78 -5.06 -7.77
N TYR A 156 -21.66 -5.76 -7.89
CA TYR A 156 -20.35 -5.31 -7.38
C TYR A 156 -19.53 -4.74 -8.52
N LEU A 157 -18.98 -3.54 -8.30
CA LEU A 157 -18.11 -2.82 -9.22
C LEU A 157 -16.80 -2.48 -8.50
N CYS A 158 -15.68 -2.98 -9.01
CA CYS A 158 -14.33 -2.65 -8.55
C CYS A 158 -13.69 -1.63 -9.50
N LEU A 159 -13.16 -0.56 -8.94
CA LEU A 159 -12.50 0.53 -9.66
C LEU A 159 -11.16 0.86 -8.97
N ASP A 160 -10.08 0.18 -9.35
CA ASP A 160 -8.76 0.41 -8.75
C ASP A 160 -8.07 1.68 -9.31
N ASN A 161 -8.50 2.17 -10.48
CA ASN A 161 -8.06 3.45 -11.05
C ASN A 161 -9.12 4.04 -11.99
N PHE A 162 -8.89 5.27 -12.47
CA PHE A 162 -9.68 5.93 -13.51
C PHE A 162 -8.89 6.24 -14.79
N MET A 163 -7.68 5.65 -14.93
CA MET A 163 -6.76 5.93 -16.03
C MET A 163 -6.95 5.00 -17.25
N ASP A 164 -7.63 3.86 -17.07
CA ASP A 164 -7.89 2.91 -18.16
C ASP A 164 -9.13 3.33 -18.94
N GLU A 165 -8.95 4.15 -19.98
CA GLU A 165 -10.03 4.62 -20.85
C GLU A 165 -10.81 3.46 -21.49
N GLY A 166 -10.14 2.36 -21.84
CA GLY A 166 -10.79 1.19 -22.43
C GLY A 166 -11.72 0.49 -21.44
N ALA A 167 -11.27 0.33 -20.19
CA ALA A 167 -12.09 -0.25 -19.13
C ALA A 167 -13.25 0.68 -18.74
N ILE A 168 -13.03 1.99 -18.70
CA ILE A 168 -14.11 2.97 -18.46
C ILE A 168 -15.14 2.93 -19.58
N SER A 169 -14.70 2.86 -20.84
CA SER A 169 -15.63 2.73 -21.98
C SER A 169 -16.49 1.47 -21.90
N ARG A 170 -15.90 0.33 -21.55
CA ARG A 170 -16.65 -0.92 -21.31
C ARG A 170 -17.62 -0.80 -20.13
N LEU A 171 -17.24 -0.11 -19.05
CA LEU A 171 -18.10 0.13 -17.92
C LEU A 171 -19.40 0.86 -18.36
N TYR A 172 -19.26 1.88 -19.19
CA TYR A 172 -20.43 2.57 -19.74
C TYR A 172 -21.30 1.67 -20.63
N GLN A 173 -20.70 0.82 -21.44
CA GLN A 173 -21.44 -0.01 -22.40
C GLN A 173 -22.06 -1.25 -21.77
N GLU A 174 -21.38 -1.88 -20.82
CA GLU A 174 -21.75 -3.19 -20.30
C GLU A 174 -22.29 -3.13 -18.85
N CYS A 175 -21.65 -2.34 -17.96
CA CYS A 175 -22.01 -2.30 -16.55
C CYS A 175 -23.21 -1.37 -16.28
N LEU A 176 -23.26 -0.19 -16.89
CA LEU A 176 -24.37 0.77 -16.69
C LEU A 176 -25.75 0.18 -16.94
N PRO A 177 -26.00 -0.59 -18.04
CA PRO A 177 -27.28 -1.25 -18.22
C PRO A 177 -27.65 -2.18 -17.06
N MET A 178 -26.68 -2.94 -16.52
CA MET A 178 -26.90 -3.84 -15.39
C MET A 178 -27.27 -3.12 -14.10
N MET A 179 -26.81 -1.87 -13.91
CA MET A 179 -27.12 -1.07 -12.72
C MET A 179 -28.62 -0.76 -12.60
N THR A 180 -29.35 -0.70 -13.71
CA THR A 180 -30.81 -0.45 -13.71
C THR A 180 -31.62 -1.69 -13.35
N GLU A 181 -31.01 -2.87 -13.35
CA GLU A 181 -31.65 -4.16 -13.11
C GLU A 181 -31.48 -4.66 -11.66
N VAL A 182 -30.66 -3.98 -10.86
CA VAL A 182 -30.34 -4.39 -9.48
C VAL A 182 -30.92 -3.40 -8.47
N LYS A 183 -31.08 -3.84 -7.23
CA LYS A 183 -31.51 -2.98 -6.13
C LYS A 183 -30.35 -2.28 -5.44
N PHE A 184 -29.18 -2.92 -5.42
CA PHE A 184 -28.00 -2.41 -4.72
C PHE A 184 -26.78 -2.44 -5.63
N LEU A 185 -25.98 -1.35 -5.55
CA LEU A 185 -24.68 -1.22 -6.20
C LEU A 185 -23.60 -1.07 -5.12
N LEU A 186 -22.67 -2.02 -5.10
CA LEU A 186 -21.47 -1.94 -4.27
C LEU A 186 -20.29 -1.44 -5.14
N ILE A 187 -19.78 -0.25 -4.84
CA ILE A 187 -18.63 0.32 -5.54
C ILE A 187 -17.40 0.19 -4.64
N ASP A 188 -16.43 -0.60 -5.07
CA ASP A 188 -15.16 -0.78 -4.39
C ASP A 188 -14.10 0.13 -5.01
N VAL A 189 -13.70 1.15 -4.25
CA VAL A 189 -12.64 2.11 -4.61
C VAL A 189 -11.48 2.05 -3.61
N ARG A 190 -11.40 1.01 -2.82
CA ARG A 190 -10.41 0.89 -1.73
C ARG A 190 -8.97 0.95 -2.22
N GLN A 191 -8.67 0.48 -3.42
CA GLN A 191 -7.36 0.55 -4.05
C GLN A 191 -7.21 1.73 -5.01
N ASN A 192 -8.27 2.53 -5.21
CA ASN A 192 -8.24 3.62 -6.17
C ASN A 192 -7.28 4.72 -5.72
N GLY A 193 -6.20 4.87 -6.48
CA GLY A 193 -5.19 5.91 -6.28
C GLY A 193 -5.52 7.24 -6.95
N GLY A 194 -6.67 7.34 -7.63
CA GLY A 194 -7.09 8.47 -8.45
C GLY A 194 -6.90 8.21 -9.95
N GLY A 195 -6.90 9.30 -10.73
CA GLY A 195 -6.73 9.33 -12.17
C GLY A 195 -6.99 10.72 -12.71
#